data_a407dd0984ce445107fc5cef1659b84c
#
_entry.id   a407dd0984ce445107fc5cef1659b84c
#
_cell.length_a   1.000
_cell.length_b   1.000
_cell.length_c   1.000
_cell.angle_alpha   90.00
_cell.angle_beta   90.00
_cell.angle_gamma   90.00
#
_symmetry.space_group_name_H-M   'P 1'
#
loop_
_entity.id
_entity.type
_entity.pdbx_description
1 polymer ?
#
loop_
_entity_poly.entity_id
_entity_poly.type
_entity_poly.pdbx_seq_one_letter_code
_entity_poly.pdbx_strand_id
1 'polypeptide(L)'
;NSSDLAFFAAEKAIKDSKINQESLNYIIVAHNFGDVKKVTKQIDQLPSLASRVKNKLGINNPDCICYDLIFGCPGWIEGVIQAQAFIKAGMATKCLVIGAETLSRTYDIYDRDSMIYSDGAGATIIEKKSKKINQGILSHKTCTFSSENTYDLFLGDSFNPKEYSKDRYIKMHGRKIYEFAITKVPQALKDCLESSKKSIHDVKKIFLHQANEKMDDAMVNRFYKLYDLPRPENIMPMSIGKLGNSSVATIPTLLDLVKNNKIKNQSLKKGDVILFGSVGAGMNVNAMTYQV
;
A
#
# COMPACT_ATOMS: atom_id res chain seq x y z
N ASN A 1 -14.76 -6.04 -9.40
CA ASN A 1 -14.79 -4.85 -8.56
C ASN A 1 -13.66 -4.91 -7.53
N SER A 2 -13.30 -3.77 -6.93
CA SER A 2 -12.28 -3.71 -5.86
C SER A 2 -12.65 -4.61 -4.67
N SER A 3 -13.94 -4.63 -4.28
CA SER A 3 -14.42 -5.51 -3.20
C SER A 3 -14.31 -7.01 -3.53
N ASP A 4 -14.40 -7.41 -4.80
CA ASP A 4 -14.20 -8.81 -5.22
C ASP A 4 -12.73 -9.21 -5.11
N LEU A 5 -11.83 -8.36 -5.60
CA LEU A 5 -10.38 -8.58 -5.48
C LEU A 5 -9.95 -8.60 -4.01
N ALA A 6 -10.48 -7.66 -3.19
CA ALA A 6 -10.24 -7.62 -1.75
C ALA A 6 -10.66 -8.92 -1.05
N PHE A 7 -11.84 -9.47 -1.41
CA PHE A 7 -12.31 -10.75 -0.89
C PHE A 7 -11.34 -11.89 -1.21
N PHE A 8 -10.91 -12.03 -2.47
CA PHE A 8 -9.98 -13.10 -2.86
C PHE A 8 -8.62 -12.99 -2.16
N ALA A 9 -8.10 -11.76 -1.96
CA ALA A 9 -6.87 -11.55 -1.21
C ALA A 9 -7.06 -11.89 0.28
N ALA A 10 -8.19 -11.49 0.88
CA ALA A 10 -8.55 -11.79 2.26
C ALA A 10 -8.64 -13.29 2.53
N GLU A 11 -9.36 -14.03 1.67
CA GLU A 11 -9.51 -15.48 1.77
C GLU A 11 -8.16 -16.19 1.79
N LYS A 12 -7.24 -15.80 0.89
CA LYS A 12 -5.87 -16.33 0.86
C LYS A 12 -5.09 -15.99 2.12
N ALA A 13 -5.14 -14.75 2.60
CA ALA A 13 -4.42 -14.32 3.80
C ALA A 13 -4.92 -15.06 5.05
N ILE A 14 -6.22 -15.28 5.20
CA ILE A 14 -6.82 -16.06 6.29
C ILE A 14 -6.34 -17.51 6.22
N LYS A 15 -6.40 -18.13 5.04
CA LYS A 15 -5.92 -19.49 4.82
C LYS A 15 -4.44 -19.66 5.15
N ASP A 16 -3.58 -18.74 4.69
CA ASP A 16 -2.13 -18.78 4.91
C ASP A 16 -1.78 -18.60 6.39
N SER A 17 -2.50 -17.73 7.10
CA SER A 17 -2.30 -17.47 8.52
C SER A 17 -2.86 -18.56 9.43
N LYS A 18 -3.73 -19.43 8.90
CA LYS A 18 -4.42 -20.52 9.65
C LYS A 18 -5.21 -20.02 10.87
N ILE A 19 -5.67 -18.77 10.86
CA ILE A 19 -6.50 -18.24 11.94
C ILE A 19 -7.96 -18.66 11.75
N ASN A 20 -8.70 -18.71 12.87
CA ASN A 20 -10.15 -18.70 12.79
C ASN A 20 -10.61 -17.28 12.41
N GLN A 21 -11.30 -17.13 11.28
CA GLN A 21 -11.78 -15.84 10.78
C GLN A 21 -12.75 -15.13 11.77
N GLU A 22 -13.49 -15.89 12.58
CA GLU A 22 -14.37 -15.34 13.62
C GLU A 22 -13.57 -14.65 14.76
N SER A 23 -12.24 -14.88 14.84
CA SER A 23 -11.38 -14.21 15.81
C SER A 23 -10.84 -12.85 15.36
N LEU A 24 -11.19 -12.39 14.17
CA LEU A 24 -10.82 -11.06 13.70
C LEU A 24 -11.59 -9.98 14.47
N ASN A 25 -10.87 -8.94 14.88
CA ASN A 25 -11.45 -7.77 15.53
C ASN A 25 -11.70 -6.62 14.54
N TYR A 26 -10.86 -6.50 13.51
CA TYR A 26 -11.00 -5.46 12.49
C TYR A 26 -10.73 -6.00 11.09
N ILE A 27 -11.51 -5.52 10.13
CA ILE A 27 -11.22 -5.61 8.68
C ILE A 27 -11.11 -4.18 8.17
N ILE A 28 -9.93 -3.81 7.66
CA ILE A 28 -9.62 -2.48 7.12
C ILE A 28 -9.32 -2.66 5.64
N VAL A 29 -10.09 -2.02 4.76
CA VAL A 29 -9.84 -2.03 3.31
C VAL A 29 -9.37 -0.65 2.87
N ALA A 30 -8.10 -0.57 2.48
CA ALA A 30 -7.54 0.63 1.87
C ALA A 30 -7.84 0.64 0.36
N HIS A 31 -8.35 1.77 -0.12
CA HIS A 31 -8.64 2.02 -1.54
C HIS A 31 -8.78 3.53 -1.79
N ASN A 32 -8.90 3.94 -3.04
CA ASN A 32 -9.14 5.34 -3.39
C ASN A 32 -10.57 5.58 -3.88
N PHE A 33 -11.17 4.62 -4.60
CA PHE A 33 -12.41 4.84 -5.35
C PHE A 33 -13.57 3.95 -4.93
N GLY A 34 -13.31 2.90 -4.14
CA GLY A 34 -14.33 1.89 -3.88
C GLY A 34 -14.58 1.00 -5.08
N ASP A 35 -15.80 0.47 -5.20
CA ASP A 35 -16.25 -0.21 -6.40
C ASP A 35 -16.71 0.84 -7.43
N VAL A 36 -16.19 0.77 -8.65
CA VAL A 36 -16.56 1.68 -9.73
C VAL A 36 -17.33 0.93 -10.79
N LYS A 37 -18.54 1.38 -11.11
CA LYS A 37 -19.39 0.78 -12.15
C LYS A 37 -18.72 0.93 -13.53
N LYS A 38 -18.62 -0.18 -14.28
CA LYS A 38 -17.88 -0.20 -15.55
C LYS A 38 -18.47 0.76 -16.60
N VAL A 39 -19.77 0.81 -16.71
CA VAL A 39 -20.47 1.57 -17.75
C VAL A 39 -20.67 3.04 -17.32
N THR A 40 -21.22 3.26 -16.15
CA THR A 40 -21.59 4.61 -15.67
C THR A 40 -20.47 5.36 -14.97
N LYS A 41 -19.32 4.71 -14.72
CA LYS A 41 -18.21 5.25 -13.93
C LYS A 41 -18.61 5.71 -12.52
N GLN A 42 -19.81 5.42 -12.09
CA GLN A 42 -20.31 5.78 -10.77
C GLN A 42 -19.57 5.01 -9.69
N ILE A 43 -19.16 5.72 -8.67
CA ILE A 43 -18.54 5.20 -7.46
C ILE A 43 -19.62 4.57 -6.57
N ASP A 44 -19.34 3.39 -6.02
CA ASP A 44 -20.21 2.61 -5.13
C ASP A 44 -19.41 2.23 -3.87
N GLN A 45 -19.61 2.98 -2.81
CA GLN A 45 -18.92 2.81 -1.51
C GLN A 45 -19.88 2.52 -0.36
N LEU A 46 -21.16 2.29 -0.63
CA LEU A 46 -22.14 2.04 0.40
C LEU A 46 -22.87 0.70 0.12
N PRO A 47 -22.75 -0.30 1.03
CA PRO A 47 -21.92 -0.32 2.24
C PRO A 47 -20.41 -0.30 1.92
N SER A 48 -19.57 -0.07 2.95
CA SER A 48 -18.11 -0.07 2.80
C SER A 48 -17.59 -1.35 2.15
N LEU A 49 -16.46 -1.29 1.45
CA LEU A 49 -15.83 -2.47 0.86
C LEU A 49 -15.46 -3.50 1.94
N ALA A 50 -15.01 -3.03 3.10
CA ALA A 50 -14.71 -3.89 4.25
C ALA A 50 -15.94 -4.68 4.73
N SER A 51 -17.12 -4.05 4.78
CA SER A 51 -18.37 -4.75 5.11
C SER A 51 -18.76 -5.77 4.04
N ARG A 52 -18.56 -5.45 2.76
CA ARG A 52 -18.77 -6.39 1.65
C ARG A 52 -17.85 -7.61 1.76
N VAL A 53 -16.58 -7.39 2.09
CA VAL A 53 -15.60 -8.47 2.30
C VAL A 53 -15.99 -9.33 3.48
N LYS A 54 -16.35 -8.74 4.63
CA LYS A 54 -16.85 -9.49 5.81
C LYS A 54 -18.04 -10.39 5.45
N ASN A 55 -19.02 -9.85 4.74
CA ASN A 55 -20.20 -10.59 4.30
C ASN A 55 -19.83 -11.78 3.40
N LYS A 56 -18.96 -11.57 2.40
CA LYS A 56 -18.50 -12.62 1.47
C LYS A 56 -17.67 -13.71 2.18
N LEU A 57 -16.91 -13.35 3.21
CA LEU A 57 -16.17 -14.30 4.04
C LEU A 57 -17.11 -15.11 4.98
N GLY A 58 -18.37 -14.72 5.11
CA GLY A 58 -19.33 -15.38 6.01
C GLY A 58 -18.98 -15.19 7.49
N ILE A 59 -18.32 -14.09 7.87
CA ILE A 59 -17.97 -13.81 9.27
C ILE A 59 -19.21 -13.29 10.00
N ASN A 60 -19.67 -14.05 11.00
CA ASN A 60 -20.86 -13.74 11.78
C ASN A 60 -20.57 -12.92 13.05
N ASN A 61 -19.29 -12.88 13.50
CA ASN A 61 -18.90 -12.13 14.69
C ASN A 61 -19.27 -10.63 14.55
N PRO A 62 -20.25 -10.08 15.33
CA PRO A 62 -20.61 -8.67 15.26
C PRO A 62 -19.50 -7.75 15.76
N ASP A 63 -18.60 -8.24 16.62
CA ASP A 63 -17.48 -7.47 17.17
C ASP A 63 -16.30 -7.35 16.19
N CYS A 64 -16.39 -7.96 15.02
CA CYS A 64 -15.46 -7.73 13.91
C CYS A 64 -15.85 -6.45 13.17
N ILE A 65 -15.22 -5.34 13.51
CA ILE A 65 -15.50 -4.00 12.99
C ILE A 65 -14.91 -3.85 11.58
N CYS A 66 -15.69 -3.26 10.68
CA CYS A 66 -15.33 -3.11 9.26
C CYS A 66 -15.41 -1.66 8.82
N TYR A 67 -14.33 -1.13 8.25
CA TYR A 67 -14.33 0.20 7.65
C TYR A 67 -13.31 0.33 6.53
N ASP A 68 -13.51 1.32 5.67
CA ASP A 68 -12.63 1.63 4.56
C ASP A 68 -11.68 2.78 4.94
N LEU A 69 -10.49 2.76 4.33
CA LEU A 69 -9.45 3.75 4.55
C LEU A 69 -9.06 4.40 3.22
N ILE A 70 -9.39 5.68 3.06
CA ILE A 70 -8.99 6.49 1.92
C ILE A 70 -7.74 7.29 2.30
N PHE A 71 -6.56 6.88 1.79
CA PHE A 71 -5.29 7.49 2.14
C PHE A 71 -4.30 7.56 0.97
N GLY A 72 -4.78 7.49 -0.26
CA GLY A 72 -3.92 7.37 -1.45
C GLY A 72 -3.20 6.02 -1.51
N CYS A 73 -2.16 5.92 -2.34
CA CYS A 73 -1.38 4.69 -2.48
C CYS A 73 -0.74 4.20 -1.16
N PRO A 74 -0.39 5.05 -0.17
CA PRO A 74 0.08 4.62 1.14
C PRO A 74 -0.96 3.89 2.02
N GLY A 75 -2.22 3.83 1.62
CA GLY A 75 -3.34 3.38 2.45
C GLY A 75 -3.15 2.00 3.09
N TRP A 76 -2.51 1.04 2.41
CA TRP A 76 -2.25 -0.26 3.03
C TRP A 76 -1.25 -0.14 4.21
N ILE A 77 -0.15 0.63 4.07
CA ILE A 77 0.80 0.85 5.16
C ILE A 77 0.10 1.56 6.33
N GLU A 78 -0.72 2.57 6.04
CA GLU A 78 -1.48 3.29 7.07
C GLU A 78 -2.46 2.36 7.79
N GLY A 79 -3.16 1.49 7.08
CA GLY A 79 -4.02 0.45 7.68
C GLY A 79 -3.24 -0.50 8.60
N VAL A 80 -2.02 -0.89 8.22
CA VAL A 80 -1.13 -1.71 9.06
C VAL A 80 -0.70 -0.95 10.33
N ILE A 81 -0.40 0.35 10.21
CA ILE A 81 -0.08 1.23 11.34
C ILE A 81 -1.27 1.33 12.31
N GLN A 82 -2.48 1.53 11.79
CA GLN A 82 -3.71 1.59 12.60
C GLN A 82 -3.98 0.25 13.30
N ALA A 83 -3.84 -0.87 12.58
CA ALA A 83 -3.98 -2.21 13.17
C ALA A 83 -2.97 -2.43 14.33
N GLN A 84 -1.72 -2.00 14.16
CA GLN A 84 -0.73 -2.03 15.24
C GLN A 84 -1.15 -1.14 16.44
N ALA A 85 -1.67 0.05 16.18
CA ALA A 85 -2.15 0.96 17.22
C ALA A 85 -3.30 0.34 18.02
N PHE A 86 -4.29 -0.26 17.35
CA PHE A 86 -5.40 -0.96 18.01
C PHE A 86 -4.92 -2.13 18.86
N ILE A 87 -3.95 -2.90 18.36
CA ILE A 87 -3.36 -4.02 19.12
C ILE A 87 -2.59 -3.51 20.34
N LYS A 88 -1.80 -2.43 20.20
CA LYS A 88 -1.06 -1.82 21.31
C LYS A 88 -1.99 -1.22 22.37
N ALA A 89 -3.10 -0.63 21.94
CA ALA A 89 -4.15 -0.06 22.82
C ALA A 89 -5.01 -1.15 23.50
N GLY A 90 -4.86 -2.43 23.14
CA GLY A 90 -5.68 -3.52 23.68
C GLY A 90 -7.08 -3.64 23.08
N MET A 91 -7.39 -2.87 22.04
CA MET A 91 -8.67 -2.89 21.32
C MET A 91 -8.79 -4.08 20.36
N ALA A 92 -7.67 -4.67 19.95
CA ALA A 92 -7.62 -5.80 19.03
C ALA A 92 -6.53 -6.79 19.39
N THR A 93 -6.71 -8.03 18.94
CA THR A 93 -5.68 -9.07 18.93
C THR A 93 -5.32 -9.49 17.51
N LYS A 94 -6.26 -9.37 16.58
CA LYS A 94 -6.10 -9.71 15.16
C LYS A 94 -6.84 -8.73 14.27
N CYS A 95 -6.15 -8.23 13.25
CA CYS A 95 -6.71 -7.35 12.23
C CYS A 95 -6.37 -7.89 10.84
N LEU A 96 -7.32 -7.80 9.93
CA LEU A 96 -7.11 -8.05 8.50
C LEU A 96 -7.01 -6.69 7.80
N VAL A 97 -5.87 -6.43 7.16
CA VAL A 97 -5.61 -5.19 6.40
C VAL A 97 -5.48 -5.54 4.93
N ILE A 98 -6.26 -4.90 4.09
CA ILE A 98 -6.34 -5.16 2.66
C ILE A 98 -6.08 -3.87 1.90
N GLY A 99 -5.23 -3.91 0.87
CA GLY A 99 -5.15 -2.89 -0.16
C GLY A 99 -5.78 -3.43 -1.44
N ALA A 100 -6.78 -2.76 -1.98
CA ALA A 100 -7.48 -3.22 -3.18
C ALA A 100 -7.89 -2.06 -4.09
N GLU A 101 -7.65 -2.23 -5.39
CA GLU A 101 -7.97 -1.20 -6.38
C GLU A 101 -8.34 -1.80 -7.74
N THR A 102 -9.25 -1.15 -8.45
CA THR A 102 -9.59 -1.43 -9.85
C THR A 102 -9.40 -0.15 -10.69
N LEU A 103 -8.13 0.25 -10.89
CA LEU A 103 -7.77 1.48 -11.59
C LEU A 103 -8.18 1.45 -13.07
N SER A 104 -8.38 0.26 -13.65
CA SER A 104 -8.95 0.09 -15.00
C SER A 104 -10.34 0.74 -15.17
N ARG A 105 -10.97 1.14 -14.07
CA ARG A 105 -12.28 1.80 -14.08
C ARG A 105 -12.18 3.33 -14.07
N THR A 106 -11.02 3.88 -13.70
CA THR A 106 -10.84 5.31 -13.40
C THR A 106 -9.73 5.97 -14.20
N TYR A 107 -8.98 5.23 -15.02
CA TYR A 107 -7.97 5.82 -15.89
C TYR A 107 -8.57 6.35 -17.19
N ASP A 108 -7.92 7.35 -17.77
CA ASP A 108 -8.23 7.92 -19.07
C ASP A 108 -7.35 7.27 -20.15
N ILE A 109 -7.97 6.62 -21.14
CA ILE A 109 -7.23 5.97 -22.24
C ILE A 109 -6.50 6.97 -23.16
N TYR A 110 -6.85 8.26 -23.08
CA TYR A 110 -6.19 9.34 -23.81
C TYR A 110 -5.05 9.98 -23.00
N ASP A 111 -4.80 9.49 -21.79
CA ASP A 111 -3.73 9.94 -20.93
C ASP A 111 -2.56 8.96 -20.99
N ARG A 112 -1.43 9.39 -21.50
CA ARG A 112 -0.22 8.56 -21.60
C ARG A 112 0.22 8.00 -20.24
N ASP A 113 0.06 8.78 -19.17
CA ASP A 113 0.48 8.37 -17.84
C ASP A 113 -0.39 7.24 -17.29
N SER A 114 -1.57 7.03 -17.85
CA SER A 114 -2.49 5.95 -17.45
C SER A 114 -2.01 4.54 -17.80
N MET A 115 -1.04 4.39 -18.71
CA MET A 115 -0.54 3.07 -19.17
C MET A 115 0.10 2.24 -18.06
N ILE A 116 0.52 2.85 -16.97
CA ILE A 116 1.12 2.14 -15.83
C ILE A 116 0.10 1.52 -14.89
N TYR A 117 -1.17 1.97 -14.92
CA TYR A 117 -2.17 1.56 -13.95
C TYR A 117 -2.68 0.13 -14.18
N SER A 118 -2.97 -0.55 -13.09
CA SER A 118 -3.49 -1.91 -13.09
C SER A 118 -4.50 -2.14 -11.96
N ASP A 119 -5.14 -3.29 -11.98
CA ASP A 119 -6.03 -3.76 -10.94
C ASP A 119 -5.27 -4.74 -10.03
N GLY A 120 -5.60 -4.74 -8.73
CA GLY A 120 -4.98 -5.68 -7.81
C GLY A 120 -5.51 -5.60 -6.40
N ALA A 121 -5.21 -6.63 -5.61
CA ALA A 121 -5.42 -6.65 -4.18
C ALA A 121 -4.33 -7.46 -3.47
N GLY A 122 -3.97 -7.02 -2.27
CA GLY A 122 -3.11 -7.76 -1.35
C GLY A 122 -3.62 -7.60 0.07
N ALA A 123 -3.51 -8.66 0.88
CA ALA A 123 -4.04 -8.70 2.23
C ALA A 123 -3.02 -9.24 3.22
N THR A 124 -3.11 -8.77 4.46
CA THR A 124 -2.20 -9.16 5.54
C THR A 124 -2.95 -9.30 6.85
N ILE A 125 -2.67 -10.37 7.60
CA ILE A 125 -3.11 -10.53 8.98
C ILE A 125 -2.06 -9.91 9.90
N ILE A 126 -2.49 -8.97 10.73
CA ILE A 126 -1.68 -8.38 11.81
C ILE A 126 -2.17 -8.96 13.11
N GLU A 127 -1.28 -9.65 13.83
CA GLU A 127 -1.63 -10.37 15.05
C GLU A 127 -0.74 -9.97 16.23
N LYS A 128 -1.33 -9.90 17.42
CA LYS A 128 -0.61 -9.70 18.67
C LYS A 128 0.33 -10.90 18.93
N LYS A 129 1.63 -10.65 19.01
CA LYS A 129 2.61 -11.67 19.42
C LYS A 129 3.04 -11.50 20.87
N SER A 130 3.62 -12.58 21.46
CA SER A 130 4.18 -12.49 22.79
C SER A 130 5.36 -11.51 22.83
N LYS A 131 5.56 -10.81 23.94
CA LYS A 131 6.66 -9.83 24.15
C LYS A 131 8.07 -10.41 23.99
N LYS A 132 8.22 -11.73 23.95
CA LYS A 132 9.54 -12.42 23.83
C LYS A 132 10.04 -12.51 22.38
N ILE A 133 9.24 -12.11 21.40
CA ILE A 133 9.58 -12.20 19.97
C ILE A 133 10.02 -10.82 19.50
N ASN A 134 11.31 -10.67 19.18
CA ASN A 134 11.87 -9.42 18.62
C ASN A 134 11.62 -9.40 17.10
N GLN A 135 10.36 -9.31 16.70
CA GLN A 135 9.87 -9.29 15.32
C GLN A 135 8.66 -8.36 15.20
N GLY A 136 8.37 -7.92 13.99
CA GLY A 136 7.21 -7.08 13.70
C GLY A 136 7.59 -5.64 13.39
N ILE A 137 6.62 -4.74 13.54
CA ILE A 137 6.79 -3.31 13.24
C ILE A 137 7.62 -2.65 14.34
N LEU A 138 8.80 -2.18 13.99
CA LEU A 138 9.75 -1.52 14.89
C LEU A 138 9.45 -0.02 15.02
N SER A 139 9.19 0.63 13.90
CA SER A 139 8.87 2.06 13.80
C SER A 139 8.03 2.35 12.57
N HIS A 140 7.40 3.50 12.55
CA HIS A 140 6.68 4.02 11.38
C HIS A 140 6.74 5.55 11.36
N LYS A 141 6.52 6.12 10.17
CA LYS A 141 6.42 7.54 9.92
C LYS A 141 5.28 7.78 8.95
N THR A 142 4.36 8.68 9.30
CA THR A 142 3.28 9.15 8.42
C THR A 142 3.37 10.66 8.30
N CYS A 143 3.28 11.18 7.08
CA CYS A 143 3.26 12.61 6.78
C CYS A 143 2.19 12.92 5.73
N THR A 144 1.55 14.06 5.85
CA THR A 144 0.64 14.62 4.84
C THR A 144 1.11 16.02 4.46
N PHE A 145 1.46 16.22 3.18
CA PHE A 145 1.96 17.49 2.64
C PHE A 145 0.87 18.18 1.81
N SER A 146 -0.18 18.68 2.47
CA SER A 146 -1.38 19.19 1.81
C SER A 146 -1.34 20.68 1.47
N SER A 147 -0.38 21.46 1.98
CA SER A 147 -0.37 22.90 1.80
C SER A 147 -0.20 23.35 0.33
N GLU A 148 0.73 22.72 -0.39
CA GLU A 148 1.07 23.10 -1.78
C GLU A 148 0.82 21.99 -2.80
N ASN A 149 0.78 20.73 -2.36
CA ASN A 149 0.82 19.58 -3.24
C ASN A 149 -0.48 18.75 -3.26
N THR A 150 -1.53 19.17 -2.55
CA THR A 150 -2.79 18.40 -2.39
C THR A 150 -3.34 17.89 -3.71
N TYR A 151 -3.31 18.72 -4.74
CA TYR A 151 -3.88 18.46 -6.07
C TYR A 151 -2.83 18.07 -7.11
N ASP A 152 -1.65 17.58 -6.73
CA ASP A 152 -0.69 17.06 -7.70
C ASP A 152 -1.12 15.68 -8.26
N LEU A 153 -2.02 14.98 -7.55
CA LEU A 153 -2.73 13.80 -8.02
C LEU A 153 -4.22 13.98 -7.72
N PHE A 154 -5.08 13.99 -8.74
CA PHE A 154 -6.47 14.42 -8.64
C PHE A 154 -7.38 13.72 -9.66
N LEU A 155 -8.68 13.96 -9.58
CA LEU A 155 -9.66 13.59 -10.61
C LEU A 155 -9.93 14.78 -11.54
N GLY A 156 -9.66 14.61 -12.84
CA GLY A 156 -9.83 15.62 -13.87
C GLY A 156 -10.59 15.11 -15.10
N ASP A 157 -10.80 16.01 -16.06
CA ASP A 157 -11.45 15.71 -17.32
C ASP A 157 -10.58 14.80 -18.20
N SER A 158 -11.21 14.10 -19.16
CA SER A 158 -10.48 13.35 -20.18
C SER A 158 -9.62 14.29 -21.05
N PHE A 159 -8.47 13.78 -21.51
CA PHE A 159 -7.66 14.45 -22.53
C PHE A 159 -8.21 14.26 -23.96
N ASN A 160 -9.32 13.55 -24.12
CA ASN A 160 -10.01 13.48 -25.39
C ASN A 160 -10.77 14.79 -25.66
N PRO A 161 -10.41 15.57 -26.68
CA PRO A 161 -11.07 16.84 -26.96
C PRO A 161 -12.51 16.69 -27.46
N LYS A 162 -12.93 15.45 -27.79
CA LYS A 162 -14.29 15.10 -28.22
C LYS A 162 -15.09 14.44 -27.09
N GLU A 163 -14.55 14.36 -25.88
CA GLU A 163 -15.24 13.78 -24.73
C GLU A 163 -16.21 14.81 -24.15
N TYR A 164 -17.49 14.50 -24.18
CA TYR A 164 -18.57 15.33 -23.63
C TYR A 164 -19.13 14.77 -22.33
N SER A 165 -18.61 13.63 -21.87
CA SER A 165 -19.05 13.06 -20.59
C SER A 165 -18.56 13.94 -19.43
N LYS A 166 -19.26 13.84 -18.30
CA LYS A 166 -18.83 14.47 -17.04
C LYS A 166 -17.98 13.52 -16.19
N ASP A 167 -17.52 12.43 -16.81
CA ASP A 167 -16.68 11.44 -16.12
C ASP A 167 -15.35 12.08 -15.73
N ARG A 168 -14.89 11.70 -14.54
CA ARG A 168 -13.61 12.15 -14.01
C ARG A 168 -12.63 10.99 -13.98
N TYR A 169 -11.39 11.27 -14.32
CA TYR A 169 -10.31 10.31 -14.46
C TYR A 169 -9.13 10.70 -13.59
N ILE A 170 -8.31 9.72 -13.20
CA ILE A 170 -7.07 9.98 -12.49
C ILE A 170 -6.16 10.83 -13.37
N LYS A 171 -5.70 11.94 -12.80
CA LYS A 171 -4.75 12.87 -13.42
C LYS A 171 -3.63 13.18 -12.46
N MET A 172 -2.44 13.45 -13.00
CA MET A 172 -1.30 13.82 -12.19
C MET A 172 -0.40 14.87 -12.84
N HIS A 173 0.20 15.69 -12.01
CA HIS A 173 1.31 16.55 -12.40
C HIS A 173 2.62 15.76 -12.26
N GLY A 174 2.89 14.86 -13.22
CA GLY A 174 3.91 13.82 -13.11
C GLY A 174 5.29 14.33 -12.68
N ARG A 175 5.76 15.50 -13.24
CA ARG A 175 7.03 16.10 -12.84
C ARG A 175 7.05 16.52 -11.37
N LYS A 176 5.99 17.17 -10.88
CA LYS A 176 5.89 17.61 -9.48
C LYS A 176 5.88 16.40 -8.53
N ILE A 177 5.10 15.37 -8.87
CA ILE A 177 5.04 14.12 -8.11
C ILE A 177 6.42 13.46 -8.06
N TYR A 178 7.14 13.40 -9.19
CA TYR A 178 8.48 12.85 -9.24
C TYR A 178 9.45 13.62 -8.31
N GLU A 179 9.54 14.94 -8.45
CA GLU A 179 10.41 15.79 -7.63
C GLU A 179 10.07 15.69 -6.13
N PHE A 180 8.79 15.63 -5.81
CA PHE A 180 8.30 15.42 -4.44
C PHE A 180 8.72 14.05 -3.91
N ALA A 181 8.42 12.97 -4.63
CA ALA A 181 8.66 11.60 -4.20
C ALA A 181 10.15 11.34 -3.92
N ILE A 182 11.03 11.72 -4.86
CA ILE A 182 12.48 11.54 -4.71
C ILE A 182 13.10 12.39 -3.59
N THR A 183 12.35 13.35 -3.05
CA THR A 183 12.80 14.22 -1.95
C THR A 183 12.24 13.75 -0.62
N LYS A 184 10.92 13.52 -0.55
CA LYS A 184 10.23 13.27 0.73
C LYS A 184 10.28 11.81 1.17
N VAL A 185 10.21 10.86 0.24
CA VAL A 185 10.23 9.41 0.60
C VAL A 185 11.57 8.99 1.18
N PRO A 186 12.74 9.34 0.60
CA PRO A 186 14.03 9.01 1.20
C PRO A 186 14.22 9.56 2.62
N GLN A 187 13.76 10.78 2.86
CA GLN A 187 13.83 11.37 4.20
C GLN A 187 12.91 10.64 5.19
N ALA A 188 11.68 10.30 4.78
CA ALA A 188 10.77 9.53 5.62
C ALA A 188 11.31 8.14 5.96
N LEU A 189 11.94 7.46 5.00
CA LEU A 189 12.61 6.17 5.22
C LEU A 189 13.77 6.31 6.22
N LYS A 190 14.59 7.37 6.10
CA LYS A 190 15.69 7.66 7.02
C LYS A 190 15.17 7.90 8.44
N ASP A 191 14.23 8.83 8.61
CA ASP A 191 13.66 9.16 9.91
C ASP A 191 13.04 7.92 10.57
N CYS A 192 12.37 7.08 9.78
CA CYS A 192 11.74 5.85 10.24
C CYS A 192 12.78 4.81 10.69
N LEU A 193 13.85 4.61 9.91
CA LEU A 193 14.93 3.68 10.24
C LEU A 193 15.64 4.11 11.53
N GLU A 194 15.99 5.38 11.65
CA GLU A 194 16.65 5.92 12.85
C GLU A 194 15.77 5.77 14.10
N SER A 195 14.46 6.01 13.97
CA SER A 195 13.49 5.80 15.06
C SER A 195 13.40 4.32 15.50
N SER A 196 13.72 3.39 14.61
CA SER A 196 13.74 1.95 14.92
C SER A 196 15.00 1.52 15.69
N LYS A 197 15.99 2.39 15.84
CA LYS A 197 17.32 2.12 16.39
C LYS A 197 18.09 1.04 15.59
N LYS A 198 17.77 0.87 14.31
CA LYS A 198 18.48 0.01 13.38
C LYS A 198 19.42 0.85 12.51
N SER A 199 20.51 0.22 12.09
CA SER A 199 21.48 0.80 11.16
C SER A 199 21.06 0.60 9.71
N ILE A 200 21.53 1.45 8.82
CA ILE A 200 21.39 1.25 7.37
C ILE A 200 21.97 -0.09 6.90
N HIS A 201 23.01 -0.58 7.59
CA HIS A 201 23.66 -1.88 7.31
C HIS A 201 22.79 -3.09 7.69
N ASP A 202 21.78 -2.90 8.56
CA ASP A 202 20.83 -3.95 8.93
C ASP A 202 19.78 -4.16 7.84
N VAL A 203 19.54 -3.16 6.98
CA VAL A 203 18.48 -3.17 5.97
C VAL A 203 18.77 -4.21 4.89
N LYS A 204 17.91 -5.20 4.76
CA LYS A 204 18.03 -6.28 3.77
C LYS A 204 17.19 -6.05 2.53
N LYS A 205 16.03 -5.40 2.65
CA LYS A 205 15.14 -5.06 1.53
C LYS A 205 14.38 -3.76 1.78
N ILE A 206 14.08 -3.07 0.68
CA ILE A 206 13.23 -1.88 0.67
C ILE A 206 12.06 -2.15 -0.28
N PHE A 207 10.85 -2.22 0.26
CA PHE A 207 9.62 -2.39 -0.49
C PHE A 207 9.00 -1.03 -0.72
N LEU A 208 9.09 -0.53 -1.95
CA LEU A 208 8.43 0.70 -2.35
C LEU A 208 7.10 0.43 -3.05
N HIS A 209 6.19 1.39 -2.94
CA HIS A 209 5.03 1.47 -3.81
C HIS A 209 5.49 1.45 -5.27
N GLN A 210 4.95 0.55 -6.07
CA GLN A 210 5.33 0.34 -7.47
C GLN A 210 4.69 1.41 -8.37
N ALA A 211 5.17 2.65 -8.24
CA ALA A 211 4.63 3.80 -8.96
C ALA A 211 5.23 3.96 -10.36
N ASN A 212 6.56 3.95 -10.44
CA ASN A 212 7.35 4.05 -11.66
C ASN A 212 8.77 3.57 -11.38
N GLU A 213 9.30 2.63 -12.16
CA GLU A 213 10.61 2.02 -11.93
C GLU A 213 11.74 3.04 -11.79
N LYS A 214 11.81 4.04 -12.68
CA LYS A 214 12.83 5.10 -12.62
C LYS A 214 12.73 5.95 -11.37
N MET A 215 11.49 6.25 -10.94
CA MET A 215 11.24 7.01 -9.72
C MET A 215 11.62 6.21 -8.48
N ASP A 216 11.25 4.93 -8.45
CA ASP A 216 11.57 4.03 -7.34
C ASP A 216 13.08 3.85 -7.19
N ASP A 217 13.81 3.69 -8.30
CA ASP A 217 15.28 3.67 -8.33
C ASP A 217 15.90 4.96 -7.82
N ALA A 218 15.37 6.10 -8.24
CA ALA A 218 15.86 7.41 -7.79
C ALA A 218 15.65 7.62 -6.29
N MET A 219 14.49 7.19 -5.75
CA MET A 219 14.20 7.25 -4.31
C MET A 219 15.21 6.42 -3.51
N VAL A 220 15.48 5.16 -3.90
CA VAL A 220 16.42 4.30 -3.18
C VAL A 220 17.85 4.80 -3.31
N ASN A 221 18.28 5.28 -4.49
CA ASN A 221 19.60 5.89 -4.66
C ASN A 221 19.79 7.11 -3.75
N ARG A 222 18.76 7.99 -3.67
CA ARG A 222 18.81 9.13 -2.75
C ARG A 222 18.79 8.72 -1.28
N PHE A 223 18.04 7.68 -0.91
CA PHE A 223 18.02 7.16 0.45
C PHE A 223 19.42 6.74 0.90
N TYR A 224 20.15 5.95 0.08
CA TYR A 224 21.53 5.56 0.40
C TYR A 224 22.50 6.75 0.40
N LYS A 225 22.28 7.73 -0.49
CA LYS A 225 23.08 8.97 -0.50
C LYS A 225 22.95 9.79 0.79
N LEU A 226 21.82 9.71 1.51
CA LEU A 226 21.65 10.37 2.80
C LEU A 226 22.56 9.79 3.91
N TYR A 227 23.20 8.66 3.64
CA TYR A 227 24.18 7.99 4.51
C TYR A 227 25.57 7.96 3.90
N ASP A 228 25.82 8.68 2.79
CA ASP A 228 27.06 8.66 2.02
C ASP A 228 27.52 7.25 1.61
N LEU A 229 26.55 6.37 1.30
CA LEU A 229 26.78 4.98 0.93
C LEU A 229 26.29 4.68 -0.50
N PRO A 230 26.95 3.73 -1.20
CA PRO A 230 26.44 3.20 -2.45
C PRO A 230 25.21 2.33 -2.19
N ARG A 231 24.25 2.34 -3.12
CA ARG A 231 23.10 1.44 -3.08
C ARG A 231 23.53 -0.01 -3.29
N PRO A 232 23.18 -0.96 -2.40
CA PRO A 232 23.45 -2.37 -2.62
C PRO A 232 22.63 -2.94 -3.78
N GLU A 233 23.21 -3.93 -4.47
CA GLU A 233 22.46 -4.69 -5.47
C GLU A 233 21.30 -5.46 -4.84
N ASN A 234 20.25 -5.67 -5.61
CA ASN A 234 19.06 -6.45 -5.21
C ASN A 234 18.39 -5.99 -3.90
N ILE A 235 18.64 -4.75 -3.44
CA ILE A 235 18.04 -4.20 -2.22
C ILE A 235 16.54 -3.93 -2.37
N MET A 236 16.10 -3.58 -3.57
CA MET A 236 14.71 -3.24 -3.87
C MET A 236 14.12 -4.26 -4.85
N PRO A 237 13.17 -5.08 -4.42
CA PRO A 237 12.38 -5.92 -5.34
C PRO A 237 11.49 -5.06 -6.22
N MET A 238 11.25 -5.50 -7.46
CA MET A 238 10.46 -4.79 -8.46
C MET A 238 9.45 -5.73 -9.12
N SER A 239 8.22 -5.28 -9.30
CA SER A 239 7.16 -6.03 -9.98
C SER A 239 6.40 -5.21 -11.03
N ILE A 240 6.64 -3.91 -11.13
CA ILE A 240 5.87 -2.99 -11.97
C ILE A 240 5.88 -3.37 -13.45
N GLY A 241 7.00 -3.84 -13.98
CA GLY A 241 7.11 -4.26 -15.37
C GLY A 241 6.20 -5.45 -15.75
N LYS A 242 5.69 -6.20 -14.75
CA LYS A 242 4.79 -7.34 -14.96
C LYS A 242 3.37 -7.09 -14.48
N LEU A 243 3.22 -6.39 -13.38
CA LEU A 243 1.94 -6.23 -12.68
C LEU A 243 1.38 -4.81 -12.76
N GLY A 244 2.17 -3.83 -13.21
CA GLY A 244 1.76 -2.44 -13.23
C GLY A 244 1.62 -1.82 -11.83
N ASN A 245 0.98 -0.66 -11.79
CA ASN A 245 0.70 0.10 -10.58
C ASN A 245 -0.76 -0.10 -10.17
N SER A 246 -1.00 -0.97 -9.21
CA SER A 246 -2.32 -1.18 -8.57
C SER A 246 -2.50 -0.38 -7.27
N SER A 247 -1.85 0.80 -7.17
CA SER A 247 -1.97 1.73 -6.04
C SER A 247 -1.70 1.07 -4.69
N VAL A 248 -2.68 1.07 -3.79
CA VAL A 248 -2.62 0.52 -2.42
C VAL A 248 -2.27 -0.97 -2.36
N ALA A 249 -2.46 -1.71 -3.45
CA ALA A 249 -2.21 -3.14 -3.51
C ALA A 249 -0.77 -3.50 -3.87
N THR A 250 0.04 -2.56 -4.35
CA THR A 250 1.39 -2.85 -4.88
C THR A 250 2.32 -3.43 -3.83
N ILE A 251 2.41 -2.83 -2.64
CA ILE A 251 3.31 -3.26 -1.57
C ILE A 251 2.93 -4.63 -1.01
N PRO A 252 1.67 -4.90 -0.60
CA PRO A 252 1.31 -6.22 -0.07
C PRO A 252 1.46 -7.32 -1.11
N THR A 253 1.18 -7.04 -2.39
CA THR A 253 1.43 -7.98 -3.50
C THR A 253 2.92 -8.26 -3.67
N LEU A 254 3.77 -7.23 -3.67
CA LEU A 254 5.22 -7.37 -3.79
C LEU A 254 5.81 -8.17 -2.62
N LEU A 255 5.34 -7.90 -1.40
CA LEU A 255 5.75 -8.63 -0.20
C LEU A 255 5.40 -10.12 -0.32
N ASP A 256 4.17 -10.45 -0.75
CA ASP A 256 3.74 -11.84 -0.97
C ASP A 256 4.60 -12.55 -2.02
N LEU A 257 4.89 -11.89 -3.13
CA LEU A 257 5.75 -12.44 -4.19
C LEU A 257 7.17 -12.76 -3.69
N VAL A 258 7.76 -11.88 -2.87
CA VAL A 258 9.10 -12.10 -2.30
C VAL A 258 9.08 -13.20 -1.24
N LYS A 259 8.09 -13.20 -0.33
CA LYS A 259 7.91 -14.27 0.67
C LYS A 259 7.77 -15.66 0.05
N ASN A 260 7.11 -15.74 -1.09
CA ASN A 260 6.88 -16.99 -1.81
C ASN A 260 7.95 -17.30 -2.87
N ASN A 261 9.10 -16.59 -2.86
CA ASN A 261 10.22 -16.76 -3.79
C ASN A 261 9.82 -16.67 -5.29
N LYS A 262 8.80 -15.84 -5.61
CA LYS A 262 8.30 -15.64 -6.98
C LYS A 262 9.06 -14.55 -7.75
N ILE A 263 9.97 -13.85 -7.10
CA ILE A 263 10.86 -12.86 -7.73
C ILE A 263 12.30 -13.37 -7.65
N LYS A 264 12.94 -13.49 -8.81
CA LYS A 264 14.34 -13.97 -8.93
C LYS A 264 15.28 -13.11 -8.07
N ASN A 265 16.19 -13.73 -7.36
CA ASN A 265 17.19 -13.10 -6.49
C ASN A 265 16.59 -12.27 -5.32
N GLN A 266 15.33 -12.49 -4.97
CA GLN A 266 14.65 -11.84 -3.86
C GLN A 266 14.13 -12.88 -2.87
N SER A 267 14.53 -12.75 -1.62
CA SER A 267 14.06 -13.61 -0.53
C SER A 267 14.13 -12.88 0.80
N LEU A 268 13.39 -13.37 1.78
CA LEU A 268 13.40 -12.88 3.16
C LEU A 268 13.69 -14.04 4.11
N LYS A 269 14.45 -13.74 5.16
CA LYS A 269 14.76 -14.68 6.24
C LYS A 269 14.29 -14.09 7.58
N LYS A 270 14.04 -14.96 8.52
CA LYS A 270 13.73 -14.56 9.90
C LYS A 270 14.86 -13.68 10.46
N GLY A 271 14.49 -12.54 11.02
CA GLY A 271 15.43 -11.56 11.58
C GLY A 271 15.83 -10.44 10.59
N ASP A 272 15.56 -10.57 9.29
CA ASP A 272 15.84 -9.53 8.30
C ASP A 272 15.08 -8.24 8.66
N VAL A 273 15.77 -7.11 8.59
CA VAL A 273 15.17 -5.79 8.71
C VAL A 273 14.79 -5.30 7.31
N ILE A 274 13.53 -4.94 7.14
CA ILE A 274 13.00 -4.43 5.88
C ILE A 274 12.34 -3.07 6.07
N LEU A 275 12.41 -2.26 5.04
CA LEU A 275 11.72 -0.97 4.99
C LEU A 275 10.56 -1.04 3.99
N PHE A 276 9.47 -0.37 4.34
CA PHE A 276 8.37 -0.07 3.42
C PHE A 276 8.30 1.44 3.23
N GLY A 277 8.04 1.87 2.00
CA GLY A 277 7.86 3.28 1.67
C GLY A 277 6.79 3.47 0.59
N SER A 278 5.94 4.46 0.78
CA SER A 278 4.89 4.80 -0.19
C SER A 278 4.60 6.28 -0.20
N VAL A 279 4.15 6.76 -1.36
CA VAL A 279 3.67 8.12 -1.59
C VAL A 279 2.41 8.07 -2.45
N GLY A 280 1.46 8.96 -2.22
CA GLY A 280 0.19 8.97 -2.97
C GLY A 280 -0.62 10.25 -2.79
N ALA A 281 -1.83 10.24 -3.32
CA ALA A 281 -2.76 11.38 -3.35
C ALA A 281 -2.95 12.02 -1.97
N GLY A 282 -3.19 13.35 -1.95
CA GLY A 282 -3.17 14.19 -0.75
C GLY A 282 -1.75 14.52 -0.32
N MET A 283 -0.79 14.04 -1.08
CA MET A 283 0.65 13.96 -0.89
C MET A 283 0.99 13.37 0.47
N ASN A 284 0.37 12.21 0.71
CA ASN A 284 0.65 11.35 1.86
C ASN A 284 1.92 10.55 1.62
N VAL A 285 2.75 10.42 2.65
CA VAL A 285 3.96 9.61 2.65
C VAL A 285 3.96 8.72 3.88
N ASN A 286 4.13 7.42 3.68
CA ASN A 286 4.39 6.47 4.77
C ASN A 286 5.77 5.85 4.63
N ALA A 287 6.40 5.62 5.78
CA ALA A 287 7.53 4.72 5.94
C ALA A 287 7.29 3.78 7.13
N MET A 288 7.76 2.55 7.03
CA MET A 288 7.68 1.58 8.14
C MET A 288 8.91 0.70 8.15
N THR A 289 9.51 0.50 9.32
CA THR A 289 10.59 -0.47 9.56
C THR A 289 10.00 -1.71 10.19
N TYR A 290 10.30 -2.85 9.60
CA TYR A 290 9.78 -4.15 10.05
C TYR A 290 10.90 -5.17 10.18
N GLN A 291 10.84 -6.01 11.20
CA GLN A 291 11.73 -7.15 11.36
C GLN A 291 10.97 -8.46 11.15
N VAL A 292 11.42 -9.25 10.17
CA VAL A 292 10.81 -10.52 9.73
C VAL A 292 10.92 -11.63 10.78
#